data_b06159f9959e6e7ca063c731e64b6359
#
_entry.id   b06159f9959e6e7ca063c731e64b6359
#
_cell.length_a   1.000
_cell.length_b   1.000
_cell.length_c   1.000
_cell.angle_alpha   90.00
_cell.angle_beta   90.00
_cell.angle_gamma   90.00
#
_symmetry.space_group_name_H-M   'P 1'
#
loop_
_entity.id
_entity.type
_entity.pdbx_description
1 polymer ?
#
loop_
_entity_poly.entity_id
_entity_poly.type
_entity_poly.pdbx_seq_one_letter_code
_entity_poly.pdbx_strand_id
1 'polypeptide(L)'
;MTKQEFFSRGNEYFFFDDPAAVAEYCKTYWPEDCAHIIRVADEVCRNYFLFDLEHDMERTWEPVIFDPEGDVDWEYRPGNDPEFTFQFNRHRFFICLGQAYWLTGEDKYARHFVRLLMSWITGVKRTEETEKTTWRILETGIRGEFWVKAMRYFKDSPYVTDEVVDAFYSCLVEHAEFL
;
A
#
# COMPACT_ATOMS: atom_id res chain seq x y z
N MET A 1 7.24 0.10 19.20
CA MET A 1 7.45 1.51 18.77
C MET A 1 6.12 2.22 18.77
N THR A 2 6.02 3.41 19.37
CA THR A 2 4.78 4.19 19.32
C THR A 2 4.64 4.95 17.99
N LYS A 3 3.41 5.31 17.63
CA LYS A 3 3.11 6.15 16.47
C LYS A 3 3.87 7.49 16.52
N GLN A 4 3.90 8.12 17.69
CA GLN A 4 4.62 9.38 17.87
C GLN A 4 6.14 9.23 17.64
N GLU A 5 6.75 8.19 18.19
CA GLU A 5 8.18 7.91 18.00
C GLU A 5 8.50 7.65 16.52
N PHE A 6 7.67 6.87 15.83
CA PHE A 6 7.87 6.56 14.42
C PHE A 6 7.82 7.80 13.55
N PHE A 7 6.74 8.60 13.66
CA PHE A 7 6.55 9.79 12.82
C PHE A 7 7.38 11.01 13.25
N SER A 8 8.06 10.98 14.40
CA SER A 8 9.01 12.02 14.76
C SER A 8 10.34 11.91 14.02
N ARG A 9 10.60 10.80 13.35
CA ARG A 9 11.86 10.50 12.64
C ARG A 9 11.66 10.62 11.13
N GLY A 10 12.72 11.03 10.43
CA GLY A 10 12.79 10.97 8.97
C GLY A 10 11.89 11.95 8.21
N ASN A 11 11.34 12.97 8.88
CA ASN A 11 10.51 13.97 8.20
C ASN A 11 11.26 14.73 7.11
N GLU A 12 12.55 14.94 7.29
CA GLU A 12 13.44 15.62 6.36
C GLU A 12 13.64 14.89 5.01
N TYR A 13 13.24 13.63 4.94
CA TYR A 13 13.34 12.84 3.69
C TYR A 13 12.08 12.91 2.81
N PHE A 14 11.05 13.63 3.26
CA PHE A 14 9.82 13.81 2.49
C PHE A 14 9.75 15.24 1.95
N PHE A 15 9.42 15.39 0.67
CA PHE A 15 9.42 16.67 -0.04
C PHE A 15 8.22 17.56 0.31
N PHE A 16 7.24 17.06 1.06
CA PHE A 16 6.02 17.79 1.39
C PHE A 16 5.54 17.40 2.78
N ASP A 17 5.12 18.39 3.53
CA ASP A 17 4.62 18.28 4.90
C ASP A 17 3.25 18.96 5.10
N ASP A 18 2.73 19.62 4.06
CA ASP A 18 1.38 20.21 4.02
C ASP A 18 0.46 19.45 3.07
N PRO A 19 -0.26 18.41 3.57
CA PRO A 19 -1.18 17.62 2.76
C PRO A 19 -2.30 18.44 2.11
N ALA A 20 -2.79 19.46 2.80
CA ALA A 20 -3.90 20.29 2.30
C ALA A 20 -3.46 21.13 1.09
N ALA A 21 -2.29 21.77 1.19
CA ALA A 21 -1.72 22.54 0.09
C ALA A 21 -1.42 21.67 -1.12
N VAL A 22 -0.85 20.47 -0.91
CA VAL A 22 -0.57 19.52 -1.99
C VAL A 22 -1.86 19.07 -2.66
N ALA A 23 -2.88 18.68 -1.88
CA ALA A 23 -4.16 18.23 -2.42
C ALA A 23 -4.86 19.33 -3.25
N GLU A 24 -4.86 20.57 -2.76
CA GLU A 24 -5.46 21.70 -3.47
C GLU A 24 -4.71 22.00 -4.80
N TYR A 25 -3.39 21.97 -4.76
CA TYR A 25 -2.58 22.13 -5.96
C TYR A 25 -2.87 21.05 -6.99
N CYS A 26 -2.91 19.79 -6.60
CA CYS A 26 -3.20 18.67 -7.50
C CYS A 26 -4.62 18.79 -8.10
N LYS A 27 -5.63 19.09 -7.30
CA LYS A 27 -7.01 19.30 -7.78
C LYS A 27 -7.11 20.44 -8.79
N THR A 28 -6.30 21.48 -8.61
CA THR A 28 -6.32 22.65 -9.49
C THR A 28 -5.67 22.36 -10.83
N TYR A 29 -4.54 21.68 -10.86
CA TYR A 29 -3.72 21.54 -12.05
C TYR A 29 -3.81 20.17 -12.72
N TRP A 30 -4.21 19.11 -11.98
CA TRP A 30 -4.33 17.73 -12.47
C TRP A 30 -5.65 17.07 -12.02
N PRO A 31 -6.81 17.66 -12.34
CA PRO A 31 -8.10 17.14 -11.87
C PRO A 31 -8.42 15.73 -12.42
N GLU A 32 -7.98 15.42 -13.64
CA GLU A 32 -8.21 14.11 -14.25
C GLU A 32 -7.39 13.02 -13.58
N ASP A 33 -6.12 13.31 -13.24
CA ASP A 33 -5.27 12.39 -12.49
C ASP A 33 -5.82 12.18 -11.07
N CYS A 34 -6.29 13.25 -10.41
CA CYS A 34 -6.96 13.13 -9.12
C CYS A 34 -8.20 12.23 -9.18
N ALA A 35 -9.03 12.38 -10.21
CA ALA A 35 -10.20 11.54 -10.41
C ALA A 35 -9.81 10.08 -10.67
N HIS A 36 -8.75 9.83 -11.45
CA HIS A 36 -8.21 8.50 -11.70
C HIS A 36 -7.71 7.85 -10.40
N ILE A 37 -6.91 8.57 -9.59
CA ILE A 37 -6.40 8.10 -8.30
C ILE A 37 -7.55 7.69 -7.37
N ILE A 38 -8.58 8.54 -7.26
CA ILE A 38 -9.75 8.27 -6.42
C ILE A 38 -10.49 7.02 -6.91
N ARG A 39 -10.69 6.87 -8.23
CA ARG A 39 -11.32 5.68 -8.82
C ARG A 39 -10.55 4.40 -8.48
N VAL A 40 -9.23 4.40 -8.69
CA VAL A 40 -8.38 3.23 -8.37
C VAL A 40 -8.43 2.91 -6.88
N ALA A 41 -8.38 3.91 -6.01
CA ALA A 41 -8.47 3.71 -4.56
C ALA A 41 -9.84 3.14 -4.14
N ASP A 42 -10.93 3.58 -4.79
CA ASP A 42 -12.28 3.04 -4.57
C ASP A 42 -12.41 1.58 -5.04
N GLU A 43 -11.73 1.22 -6.11
CA GLU A 43 -11.64 -0.16 -6.60
C GLU A 43 -10.87 -1.03 -5.59
N VAL A 44 -9.72 -0.57 -5.12
CA VAL A 44 -8.93 -1.25 -4.07
C VAL A 44 -9.75 -1.43 -2.79
N CYS A 45 -10.55 -0.43 -2.39
CA CYS A 45 -11.46 -0.53 -1.25
C CYS A 45 -12.56 -1.61 -1.41
N ARG A 46 -12.74 -2.15 -2.59
CA ARG A 46 -13.64 -3.28 -2.89
C ARG A 46 -12.90 -4.57 -3.19
N ASN A 47 -11.61 -4.65 -2.86
CA ASN A 47 -10.73 -5.75 -3.21
C ASN A 47 -10.68 -6.04 -4.73
N TYR A 48 -10.80 -4.99 -5.54
CA TYR A 48 -10.68 -5.04 -7.00
C TYR A 48 -9.30 -4.51 -7.38
N PHE A 49 -8.47 -5.35 -7.99
CA PHE A 49 -7.09 -5.02 -8.33
C PHE A 49 -6.87 -5.14 -9.84
N LEU A 50 -6.52 -4.02 -10.45
CA LEU A 50 -6.12 -3.92 -11.85
C LEU A 50 -4.79 -3.16 -11.91
N PHE A 51 -3.78 -3.72 -12.57
CA PHE A 51 -2.49 -3.06 -12.77
C PHE A 51 -2.52 -2.38 -14.15
N ASP A 52 -3.02 -1.16 -14.20
CA ASP A 52 -3.17 -0.37 -15.42
C ASP A 52 -2.31 0.91 -15.43
N LEU A 53 -1.46 1.11 -14.43
CA LEU A 53 -0.56 2.26 -14.36
C LEU A 53 0.56 2.14 -15.40
N GLU A 54 0.96 3.26 -15.99
CA GLU A 54 2.01 3.31 -17.02
C GLU A 54 3.36 2.74 -16.56
N HIS A 55 3.60 2.74 -15.26
CA HIS A 55 4.84 2.26 -14.66
C HIS A 55 4.78 0.80 -14.19
N ASP A 56 3.62 0.15 -14.31
CA ASP A 56 3.54 -1.28 -14.05
C ASP A 56 4.18 -2.01 -15.22
N MET A 57 5.25 -2.74 -14.94
CA MET A 57 6.00 -3.48 -15.97
C MET A 57 5.15 -4.57 -16.60
N GLU A 58 4.21 -5.12 -15.84
CA GLU A 58 3.24 -6.09 -16.30
C GLU A 58 1.83 -5.60 -15.99
N ARG A 59 1.13 -5.20 -17.05
CA ARG A 59 -0.25 -4.77 -16.97
C ARG A 59 -1.18 -5.97 -16.95
N THR A 60 -2.16 -5.95 -16.07
CA THR A 60 -3.28 -6.88 -16.15
C THR A 60 -4.38 -6.28 -17.02
N TRP A 61 -4.92 -7.07 -17.96
CA TRP A 61 -6.01 -6.63 -18.83
C TRP A 61 -7.39 -6.85 -18.20
N GLU A 62 -7.43 -7.76 -17.23
CA GLU A 62 -8.63 -8.07 -16.46
C GLU A 62 -8.33 -7.93 -14.97
N PRO A 63 -9.30 -7.44 -14.18
CA PRO A 63 -9.12 -7.27 -12.76
C PRO A 63 -9.11 -8.62 -12.04
N VAL A 64 -8.33 -8.68 -10.96
CA VAL A 64 -8.46 -9.73 -9.96
C VAL A 64 -9.34 -9.20 -8.84
N ILE A 65 -10.39 -9.94 -8.51
CA ILE A 65 -11.43 -9.52 -7.57
C ILE A 65 -11.53 -10.55 -6.46
N PHE A 66 -11.42 -10.09 -5.21
CA PHE A 66 -11.72 -10.88 -4.03
C PHE A 66 -13.03 -10.39 -3.39
N ASP A 67 -13.59 -11.16 -2.45
CA ASP A 67 -14.76 -10.74 -1.69
C ASP A 67 -14.46 -9.37 -1.02
N PRO A 68 -15.28 -8.35 -1.22
CA PRO A 68 -15.06 -7.02 -0.64
C PRO A 68 -14.95 -7.02 0.90
N GLU A 69 -15.67 -7.93 1.57
CA GLU A 69 -15.66 -8.08 3.03
C GLU A 69 -14.73 -9.20 3.51
N GLY A 70 -14.16 -9.95 2.57
CA GLY A 70 -13.31 -11.11 2.84
C GLY A 70 -11.83 -10.79 2.87
N ASP A 71 -11.06 -11.83 3.15
CA ASP A 71 -9.61 -11.77 3.10
C ASP A 71 -9.10 -11.80 1.66
N VAL A 72 -7.93 -11.20 1.46
CA VAL A 72 -7.20 -11.23 0.18
C VAL A 72 -6.25 -12.41 0.18
N ASP A 73 -6.28 -13.21 -0.89
CA ASP A 73 -5.30 -14.26 -1.11
C ASP A 73 -4.01 -13.65 -1.70
N TRP A 74 -3.02 -13.41 -0.85
CA TRP A 74 -1.75 -12.81 -1.23
C TRP A 74 -0.86 -13.72 -2.11
N GLU A 75 -1.12 -15.03 -2.12
CA GLU A 75 -0.45 -16.01 -2.99
C GLU A 75 -1.23 -16.32 -4.27
N TYR A 76 -2.34 -15.59 -4.53
CA TYR A 76 -3.16 -15.79 -5.73
C TYR A 76 -2.33 -15.71 -7.01
N ARG A 77 -2.47 -16.73 -7.85
CA ARG A 77 -1.71 -16.86 -9.10
C ARG A 77 -2.66 -17.16 -10.27
N PRO A 78 -3.07 -16.13 -11.02
CA PRO A 78 -3.92 -16.33 -12.19
C PRO A 78 -3.16 -17.09 -13.29
N GLY A 79 -3.77 -18.14 -13.85
CA GLY A 79 -3.23 -18.87 -15.01
C GLY A 79 -1.83 -19.49 -14.83
N ASN A 80 -1.40 -19.76 -13.59
CA ASN A 80 -0.05 -20.18 -13.23
C ASN A 80 1.07 -19.17 -13.52
N ASP A 81 0.75 -17.94 -13.87
CA ASP A 81 1.72 -16.87 -14.04
C ASP A 81 2.09 -16.28 -12.67
N PRO A 82 3.35 -16.37 -12.23
CA PRO A 82 3.76 -15.81 -10.94
C PRO A 82 3.87 -14.28 -10.95
N GLU A 83 3.91 -13.66 -12.13
CA GLU A 83 4.18 -12.21 -12.23
C GLU A 83 3.08 -11.37 -11.61
N PHE A 84 1.81 -11.80 -11.74
CA PHE A 84 0.73 -11.15 -10.99
C PHE A 84 1.01 -11.17 -9.48
N THR A 85 1.36 -12.34 -8.92
CA THR A 85 1.66 -12.48 -7.49
C THR A 85 2.80 -11.56 -7.07
N PHE A 86 3.84 -11.45 -7.90
CA PHE A 86 4.98 -10.56 -7.64
C PHE A 86 4.56 -9.09 -7.63
N GLN A 87 3.87 -8.62 -8.68
CA GLN A 87 3.38 -7.23 -8.78
C GLN A 87 2.42 -6.89 -7.64
N PHE A 88 1.51 -7.81 -7.33
CA PHE A 88 0.52 -7.65 -6.28
C PHE A 88 1.18 -7.43 -4.90
N ASN A 89 2.23 -8.20 -4.60
CA ASN A 89 2.97 -8.11 -3.34
C ASN A 89 3.98 -6.94 -3.25
N ARG A 90 4.09 -6.10 -4.27
CA ARG A 90 4.78 -4.80 -4.20
C ARG A 90 3.94 -3.72 -3.52
N HIS A 91 2.64 -3.89 -3.45
CA HIS A 91 1.67 -3.02 -2.77
C HIS A 91 1.68 -1.56 -3.25
N ARG A 92 1.92 -1.30 -4.53
CA ARG A 92 1.91 0.06 -5.11
C ARG A 92 0.58 0.76 -4.91
N PHE A 93 -0.52 0.02 -4.92
CA PHE A 93 -1.87 0.55 -4.68
C PHE A 93 -2.06 1.19 -3.30
N PHE A 94 -1.18 0.94 -2.33
CA PHE A 94 -1.20 1.66 -1.05
C PHE A 94 -0.93 3.14 -1.21
N ILE A 95 -0.13 3.54 -2.21
CA ILE A 95 0.07 4.95 -2.55
C ILE A 95 -1.23 5.58 -3.04
N CYS A 96 -1.98 4.88 -3.90
CA CYS A 96 -3.28 5.40 -4.36
C CYS A 96 -4.26 5.62 -3.20
N LEU A 97 -4.32 4.68 -2.22
CA LEU A 97 -5.12 4.86 -1.02
C LEU A 97 -4.69 6.11 -0.23
N GLY A 98 -3.39 6.31 -0.05
CA GLY A 98 -2.84 7.47 0.64
C GLY A 98 -3.14 8.79 -0.06
N GLN A 99 -2.95 8.83 -1.37
CA GLN A 99 -3.27 10.00 -2.20
C GLN A 99 -4.77 10.32 -2.17
N ALA A 100 -5.64 9.31 -2.30
CA ALA A 100 -7.09 9.49 -2.22
C ALA A 100 -7.51 9.99 -0.82
N TYR A 101 -6.88 9.51 0.25
CA TYR A 101 -7.11 10.01 1.60
C TYR A 101 -6.80 11.52 1.70
N TRP A 102 -5.67 11.98 1.18
CA TRP A 102 -5.33 13.41 1.19
C TRP A 102 -6.24 14.23 0.28
N LEU A 103 -6.63 13.70 -0.88
CA LEU A 103 -7.50 14.39 -1.83
C LEU A 103 -8.93 14.57 -1.29
N THR A 104 -9.45 13.62 -0.53
CA THR A 104 -10.87 13.59 -0.15
C THR A 104 -11.13 13.78 1.34
N GLY A 105 -10.18 13.40 2.19
CA GLY A 105 -10.37 13.31 3.65
C GLY A 105 -11.21 12.12 4.10
N GLU A 106 -11.55 11.17 3.20
CA GLU A 106 -12.41 10.05 3.55
C GLU A 106 -11.67 8.93 4.28
N ASP A 107 -12.09 8.64 5.50
CA ASP A 107 -11.50 7.63 6.38
C ASP A 107 -11.51 6.19 5.82
N LYS A 108 -12.38 5.92 4.85
CA LYS A 108 -12.46 4.59 4.23
C LYS A 108 -11.10 4.12 3.68
N TYR A 109 -10.31 5.03 3.11
CA TYR A 109 -9.01 4.71 2.54
C TYR A 109 -7.99 4.32 3.63
N ALA A 110 -7.99 5.05 4.75
CA ALA A 110 -7.13 4.74 5.89
C ALA A 110 -7.51 3.40 6.53
N ARG A 111 -8.80 3.15 6.73
CA ARG A 111 -9.30 1.87 7.25
C ARG A 111 -8.90 0.71 6.35
N HIS A 112 -9.07 0.88 5.04
CA HIS A 112 -8.76 -0.17 4.10
C HIS A 112 -7.25 -0.43 3.98
N PHE A 113 -6.43 0.64 3.98
CA PHE A 113 -4.98 0.53 4.07
C PHE A 113 -4.55 -0.32 5.28
N VAL A 114 -5.04 0.03 6.49
CA VAL A 114 -4.70 -0.71 7.71
C VAL A 114 -5.18 -2.16 7.62
N ARG A 115 -6.38 -2.40 7.10
CA ARG A 115 -6.91 -3.76 6.92
C ARG A 115 -6.01 -4.61 6.03
N LEU A 116 -5.66 -4.13 4.85
CA LEU A 116 -4.81 -4.87 3.90
C LEU A 116 -3.38 -5.04 4.44
N LEU A 117 -2.80 -3.99 5.03
CA LEU A 117 -1.48 -4.05 5.65
C LEU A 117 -1.41 -5.12 6.74
N MET A 118 -2.37 -5.12 7.66
CA MET A 118 -2.42 -6.07 8.77
C MET A 118 -2.74 -7.49 8.28
N SER A 119 -3.61 -7.65 7.28
CA SER A 119 -3.87 -8.95 6.63
C SER A 119 -2.58 -9.54 6.08
N TRP A 120 -1.77 -8.74 5.39
CA TRP A 120 -0.49 -9.21 4.86
C TRP A 120 0.50 -9.56 6.00
N ILE A 121 0.71 -8.66 6.97
CA ILE A 121 1.66 -8.86 8.08
C ILE A 121 1.32 -10.11 8.90
N THR A 122 0.04 -10.36 9.14
CA THR A 122 -0.40 -11.50 9.94
C THR A 122 -0.51 -12.79 9.14
N GLY A 123 -0.91 -12.72 7.88
CA GLY A 123 -1.18 -13.87 7.01
C GLY A 123 0.03 -14.39 6.26
N VAL A 124 0.95 -13.53 5.83
CA VAL A 124 2.09 -13.92 5.00
C VAL A 124 3.35 -14.05 5.84
N LYS A 125 3.82 -15.28 6.04
CA LYS A 125 5.04 -15.57 6.80
C LYS A 125 6.20 -15.87 5.88
N ARG A 126 7.41 -15.48 6.26
CA ARG A 126 8.62 -15.83 5.55
C ARG A 126 8.95 -17.30 5.73
N THR A 127 8.99 -18.04 4.65
CA THR A 127 9.36 -19.46 4.54
C THR A 127 10.14 -19.69 3.25
N GLU A 128 10.75 -20.87 3.10
CA GLU A 128 11.45 -21.24 1.85
C GLU A 128 10.54 -21.20 0.61
N GLU A 129 9.23 -21.41 0.79
CA GLU A 129 8.23 -21.33 -0.28
C GLU A 129 7.91 -19.87 -0.62
N THR A 130 7.61 -19.05 0.40
CA THR A 130 7.24 -17.63 0.20
C THR A 130 8.42 -16.77 -0.25
N GLU A 131 9.67 -17.16 0.05
CA GLU A 131 10.86 -16.54 -0.52
C GLU A 131 10.99 -16.70 -2.04
N LYS A 132 10.17 -17.55 -2.65
CA LYS A 132 10.06 -17.71 -4.11
C LYS A 132 8.88 -16.91 -4.69
N THR A 133 8.01 -16.36 -3.85
CA THR A 133 6.77 -15.68 -4.22
C THR A 133 6.63 -14.33 -3.52
N THR A 134 5.84 -14.25 -2.47
CA THR A 134 5.50 -13.01 -1.73
C THR A 134 6.69 -12.37 -1.00
N TRP A 135 7.68 -13.18 -0.57
CA TRP A 135 8.91 -12.73 0.08
C TRP A 135 10.14 -12.71 -0.85
N ARG A 136 9.96 -12.80 -2.16
CA ARG A 136 11.09 -12.68 -3.10
C ARG A 136 11.85 -11.38 -2.85
N ILE A 137 13.18 -11.41 -2.89
CA ILE A 137 14.07 -10.29 -2.53
C ILE A 137 13.67 -8.98 -3.22
N LEU A 138 13.42 -9.01 -4.53
CA LEU A 138 13.04 -7.82 -5.29
C LEU A 138 11.71 -7.22 -4.78
N GLU A 139 10.71 -8.05 -4.59
CA GLU A 139 9.40 -7.62 -4.08
C GLU A 139 9.49 -7.11 -2.66
N THR A 140 10.30 -7.73 -1.83
CA THR A 140 10.54 -7.30 -0.44
C THR A 140 11.14 -5.89 -0.38
N GLY A 141 12.13 -5.59 -1.23
CA GLY A 141 12.72 -4.25 -1.32
C GLY A 141 11.73 -3.20 -1.82
N ILE A 142 11.03 -3.50 -2.93
CA ILE A 142 10.04 -2.58 -3.52
C ILE A 142 8.87 -2.35 -2.56
N ARG A 143 8.34 -3.40 -1.93
CA ARG A 143 7.27 -3.31 -0.94
C ARG A 143 7.67 -2.42 0.24
N GLY A 144 8.88 -2.60 0.78
CA GLY A 144 9.40 -1.79 1.88
C GLY A 144 9.39 -0.30 1.54
N GLU A 145 9.82 0.08 0.33
CA GLU A 145 9.77 1.45 -0.17
C GLU A 145 8.34 1.99 -0.22
N PHE A 146 7.40 1.25 -0.84
CA PHE A 146 6.01 1.69 -0.95
C PHE A 146 5.31 1.77 0.40
N TRP A 147 5.61 0.85 1.33
CA TRP A 147 5.04 0.86 2.66
C TRP A 147 5.43 2.09 3.46
N VAL A 148 6.72 2.46 3.46
CA VAL A 148 7.20 3.65 4.15
C VAL A 148 6.55 4.91 3.58
N LYS A 149 6.47 5.02 2.26
CA LYS A 149 5.81 6.14 1.59
C LYS A 149 4.31 6.20 1.88
N ALA A 150 3.62 5.07 1.79
CA ALA A 150 2.18 4.99 2.04
C ALA A 150 1.81 5.33 3.49
N MET A 151 2.54 4.78 4.46
CA MET A 151 2.29 5.05 5.88
C MET A 151 2.30 6.55 6.20
N ARG A 152 3.12 7.33 5.49
CA ARG A 152 3.22 8.78 5.68
C ARG A 152 1.91 9.52 5.40
N TYR A 153 1.14 9.09 4.41
CA TYR A 153 -0.16 9.70 4.10
C TYR A 153 -1.15 9.59 5.27
N PHE A 154 -1.02 8.55 6.08
CA PHE A 154 -1.97 8.21 7.13
C PHE A 154 -1.50 8.59 8.54
N LYS A 155 -0.42 9.38 8.67
CA LYS A 155 0.16 9.74 9.99
C LYS A 155 -0.85 10.32 10.97
N ASP A 156 -1.80 11.12 10.50
CA ASP A 156 -2.80 11.79 11.32
C ASP A 156 -4.12 11.01 11.42
N SER A 157 -4.23 9.86 10.75
CA SER A 157 -5.41 9.01 10.79
C SER A 157 -5.57 8.32 12.15
N PRO A 158 -6.79 8.27 12.73
CA PRO A 158 -7.05 7.55 13.96
C PRO A 158 -6.95 6.03 13.81
N TYR A 159 -7.00 5.50 12.59
CA TYR A 159 -6.89 4.07 12.30
C TYR A 159 -5.44 3.56 12.35
N VAL A 160 -4.47 4.43 12.20
CA VAL A 160 -3.06 4.12 12.40
C VAL A 160 -2.76 4.28 13.90
N THR A 161 -2.93 3.19 14.63
CA THR A 161 -2.68 3.11 16.09
C THR A 161 -1.24 2.74 16.40
N ASP A 162 -0.86 2.77 17.67
CA ASP A 162 0.45 2.31 18.13
C ASP A 162 0.68 0.84 17.78
N GLU A 163 -0.34 -0.02 17.89
CA GLU A 163 -0.26 -1.43 17.56
C GLU A 163 -0.01 -1.65 16.06
N VAL A 164 -0.67 -0.89 15.20
CA VAL A 164 -0.46 -0.93 13.75
C VAL A 164 0.97 -0.51 13.40
N VAL A 165 1.45 0.58 14.02
CA VAL A 165 2.82 1.07 13.79
C VAL A 165 3.86 0.08 14.30
N ASP A 166 3.63 -0.55 15.44
CA ASP A 166 4.56 -1.53 16.01
C ASP A 166 4.65 -2.80 15.14
N ALA A 167 3.52 -3.31 14.67
CA ALA A 167 3.47 -4.44 13.74
C ALA A 167 4.16 -4.10 12.40
N PHE A 168 3.85 -2.93 11.84
CA PHE A 168 4.47 -2.42 10.62
C PHE A 168 6.00 -2.29 10.77
N TYR A 169 6.46 -1.65 11.84
CA TYR A 169 7.89 -1.46 12.08
C TYR A 169 8.62 -2.80 12.27
N SER A 170 8.05 -3.72 13.02
CA SER A 170 8.63 -5.05 13.24
C SER A 170 8.77 -5.82 11.93
N CYS A 171 7.76 -5.74 11.05
CA CYS A 171 7.81 -6.36 9.74
C CYS A 171 8.83 -5.68 8.81
N LEU A 172 8.99 -4.34 8.87
CA LEU A 172 10.03 -3.65 8.11
C LEU A 172 11.44 -4.02 8.56
N VAL A 173 11.66 -4.26 9.87
CA VAL A 173 12.93 -4.77 10.38
C VAL A 173 13.20 -6.15 9.77
N GLU A 174 12.21 -7.05 9.76
CA GLU A 174 12.34 -8.36 9.11
C GLU A 174 12.67 -8.25 7.61
N HIS A 175 12.04 -7.28 6.89
CA HIS A 175 12.38 -7.00 5.49
C HIS A 175 13.85 -6.59 5.35
N ALA A 176 14.32 -5.66 6.20
CA ALA A 176 15.68 -5.15 6.14
C ALA A 176 16.74 -6.21 6.52
N GLU A 177 16.42 -7.11 7.43
CA GLU A 177 17.31 -8.23 7.80
C GLU A 177 17.38 -9.32 6.72
N PHE A 178 16.34 -9.39 5.88
CA PHE A 178 16.29 -10.35 4.77
C PHE A 178 17.03 -9.86 3.51
N LEU A 179 17.10 -8.54 3.28
CA LEU A 179 17.78 -7.93 2.13
C LEU A 179 19.30 -7.90 2.28
#